data_595f5ceb8304aa911a58bfa66f6a5474
#
_entry.id   595f5ceb8304aa911a58bfa66f6a5474
#
_cell.length_a   1.000
_cell.length_b   1.000
_cell.length_c   1.000
_cell.angle_alpha   90.00
_cell.angle_beta   90.00
_cell.angle_gamma   90.00
#
_symmetry.space_group_name_H-M   'P 1'
#
loop_
_entity.id
_entity.type
_entity.pdbx_description
1 polymer ?
#
loop_
_entity_poly.entity_id
_entity_poly.type
_entity_poly.pdbx_seq_one_letter_code
_entity_poly.pdbx_strand_id
1 'polypeptide(L)'
;MALISLRQLLDHAAEHGYGCPAFNVNNMEQMHAIMEAADETDSPVIVQASAGARKYAGAPFLRHLMLAAVEQYPHIPVVMHQDHGASPAVCQRSIQLGFTSVMMDGSLMADMKTPSTYEYNVEVTRTVVDMAHACGVSVEGELGCLGSLETGLAGDEDGSGAEGKLSKEQLLTDPEQAADFVKQTKVDALAIAIGTSHGAYKFTRPPTGDILAIERIKEIHARIPDTHLVMHGSSSVPQDWLKIINEYGGDMGETYGVPVEEIQEGIKHGVRKVNIDTDLRMASTGAVRKFLAEHPKEFDPRKWLTASTQAMKEICKARYEAFGTAGNASKIKPVSLEAMVVRYEKGELDPRIN
;
A
#
# COMPACT_ATOMS: atom_id res chain seq x y z
N MET A 1 -22.54 6.39 -2.24
CA MET A 1 -21.51 6.36 -1.19
C MET A 1 -20.15 6.36 -1.87
N ALA A 2 -19.22 7.16 -1.40
CA ALA A 2 -17.86 7.23 -1.97
C ALA A 2 -16.97 6.02 -1.60
N LEU A 3 -17.43 5.15 -0.69
CA LEU A 3 -16.69 3.96 -0.26
C LEU A 3 -16.87 2.84 -1.29
N ILE A 4 -15.75 2.36 -1.85
CA ILE A 4 -15.71 1.36 -2.92
C ILE A 4 -14.76 0.20 -2.59
N SER A 5 -14.89 -0.93 -3.29
CA SER A 5 -13.94 -2.05 -3.19
C SER A 5 -12.62 -1.73 -3.87
N LEU A 6 -11.52 -2.36 -3.43
CA LEU A 6 -10.22 -2.24 -4.09
C LEU A 6 -10.29 -2.76 -5.52
N ARG A 7 -10.99 -3.89 -5.74
CA ARG A 7 -11.14 -4.49 -7.06
C ARG A 7 -11.73 -3.49 -8.07
N GLN A 8 -12.79 -2.78 -7.70
CA GLN A 8 -13.39 -1.76 -8.56
C GLN A 8 -12.39 -0.67 -8.94
N LEU A 9 -11.63 -0.16 -7.97
CA LEU A 9 -10.65 0.89 -8.21
C LEU A 9 -9.53 0.41 -9.13
N LEU A 10 -9.00 -0.77 -8.87
CA LEU A 10 -7.86 -1.30 -9.65
C LEU A 10 -8.29 -1.75 -11.06
N ASP A 11 -9.53 -2.24 -11.26
CA ASP A 11 -10.09 -2.48 -12.59
C ASP A 11 -10.11 -1.17 -13.40
N HIS A 12 -10.63 -0.08 -12.82
CA HIS A 12 -10.63 1.23 -13.47
C HIS A 12 -9.22 1.74 -13.76
N ALA A 13 -8.28 1.52 -12.83
CA ALA A 13 -6.89 1.89 -13.03
C ALA A 13 -6.25 1.11 -14.19
N ALA A 14 -6.57 -0.17 -14.32
CA ALA A 14 -6.08 -1.01 -15.42
C ALA A 14 -6.66 -0.58 -16.77
N GLU A 15 -7.96 -0.29 -16.83
CA GLU A 15 -8.65 0.18 -18.04
C GLU A 15 -8.10 1.52 -18.54
N HIS A 16 -7.65 2.39 -17.63
CA HIS A 16 -7.18 3.75 -17.95
C HIS A 16 -5.65 3.91 -17.87
N GLY A 17 -4.91 2.85 -17.55
CA GLY A 17 -3.45 2.81 -17.63
C GLY A 17 -2.72 3.60 -16.53
N TYR A 18 -3.30 3.73 -15.33
CA TYR A 18 -2.65 4.40 -14.20
C TYR A 18 -2.42 3.47 -13.00
N GLY A 19 -1.60 3.92 -12.04
CA GLY A 19 -1.42 3.28 -10.75
C GLY A 19 -2.01 4.12 -9.62
N CYS A 20 -2.35 3.48 -8.49
CA CYS A 20 -2.92 4.13 -7.32
C CYS A 20 -1.92 4.09 -6.17
N PRO A 21 -1.49 5.24 -5.63
CA PRO A 21 -0.78 5.24 -4.37
C PRO A 21 -1.71 4.80 -3.24
N ALA A 22 -1.25 3.88 -2.41
CA ALA A 22 -1.93 3.46 -1.19
C ALA A 22 -1.16 4.07 -0.01
N PHE A 23 -1.78 5.04 0.65
CA PHE A 23 -1.14 5.78 1.72
C PHE A 23 -1.47 5.20 3.08
N ASN A 24 -0.45 4.94 3.89
CA ASN A 24 -0.63 4.54 5.27
C ASN A 24 -1.16 5.71 6.11
N VAL A 25 -2.14 5.41 6.97
CA VAL A 25 -2.74 6.39 7.87
C VAL A 25 -2.64 5.94 9.32
N ASN A 26 -2.09 6.81 10.17
CA ASN A 26 -1.94 6.58 11.61
C ASN A 26 -2.69 7.62 12.45
N ASN A 27 -2.96 8.80 11.88
CA ASN A 27 -3.52 9.94 12.60
C ASN A 27 -4.36 10.84 11.68
N MET A 28 -4.96 11.87 12.27
CA MET A 28 -5.84 12.81 11.60
C MET A 28 -5.09 13.66 10.57
N GLU A 29 -3.86 14.05 10.85
CA GLU A 29 -3.04 14.92 10.00
C GLU A 29 -2.71 14.23 8.67
N GLN A 30 -2.38 12.94 8.72
CA GLN A 30 -2.18 12.12 7.50
C GLN A 30 -3.46 12.00 6.71
N MET A 31 -4.61 11.74 7.38
CA MET A 31 -5.89 11.64 6.69
C MET A 31 -6.25 12.95 5.97
N HIS A 32 -6.08 14.11 6.62
CA HIS A 32 -6.30 15.41 6.01
C HIS A 32 -5.39 15.62 4.79
N ALA A 33 -4.09 15.34 4.95
CA ALA A 33 -3.12 15.49 3.87
C ALA A 33 -3.49 14.66 2.63
N ILE A 34 -3.87 13.40 2.83
CA ILE A 34 -4.26 12.47 1.76
C ILE A 34 -5.52 12.96 1.05
N MET A 35 -6.56 13.32 1.82
CA MET A 35 -7.86 13.68 1.26
C MET A 35 -7.87 15.06 0.62
N GLU A 36 -7.20 16.06 1.19
CA GLU A 36 -7.03 17.37 0.58
C GLU A 36 -6.24 17.28 -0.75
N ALA A 37 -5.17 16.47 -0.78
CA ALA A 37 -4.43 16.22 -2.02
C ALA A 37 -5.31 15.54 -3.08
N ALA A 38 -6.13 14.58 -2.68
CA ALA A 38 -7.05 13.88 -3.57
C ALA A 38 -8.13 14.81 -4.14
N ASP A 39 -8.70 15.68 -3.32
CA ASP A 39 -9.68 16.67 -3.73
C ASP A 39 -9.10 17.66 -4.74
N GLU A 40 -7.91 18.20 -4.44
CA GLU A 40 -7.23 19.14 -5.33
C GLU A 40 -6.80 18.55 -6.68
N THR A 41 -6.58 17.22 -6.74
CA THR A 41 -6.11 16.54 -7.95
C THR A 41 -7.17 15.68 -8.63
N ASP A 42 -8.43 15.67 -8.14
CA ASP A 42 -9.49 14.77 -8.60
C ASP A 42 -9.02 13.30 -8.63
N SER A 43 -8.43 12.82 -7.52
CA SER A 43 -7.84 11.49 -7.41
C SER A 43 -8.69 10.54 -6.57
N PRO A 44 -8.96 9.30 -7.00
CA PRO A 44 -9.47 8.26 -6.11
C PRO A 44 -8.42 7.87 -5.08
N VAL A 45 -8.85 7.39 -3.93
CA VAL A 45 -7.99 7.20 -2.75
C VAL A 45 -7.97 5.75 -2.27
N ILE A 46 -6.77 5.26 -1.94
CA ILE A 46 -6.60 4.10 -1.08
C ILE A 46 -5.98 4.58 0.23
N VAL A 47 -6.73 4.52 1.32
CA VAL A 47 -6.20 4.70 2.68
C VAL A 47 -6.03 3.34 3.33
N GLN A 48 -4.83 3.09 3.85
CA GLN A 48 -4.52 1.78 4.42
C GLN A 48 -4.03 1.87 5.85
N ALA A 49 -4.38 0.85 6.65
CA ALA A 49 -4.03 0.72 8.05
C ALA A 49 -3.21 -0.56 8.28
N SER A 50 -1.91 -0.38 8.56
CA SER A 50 -1.02 -1.46 8.97
C SER A 50 -1.36 -1.99 10.37
N ALA A 51 -0.74 -3.10 10.78
CA ALA A 51 -0.85 -3.62 12.14
C ALA A 51 -0.42 -2.59 13.19
N GLY A 52 0.68 -1.88 12.94
CA GLY A 52 1.19 -0.82 13.80
C GLY A 52 0.24 0.36 13.90
N ALA A 53 -0.33 0.81 12.78
CA ALA A 53 -1.33 1.87 12.75
C ALA A 53 -2.57 1.51 13.59
N ARG A 54 -3.08 0.27 13.42
CA ARG A 54 -4.24 -0.22 14.18
C ARG A 54 -3.94 -0.36 15.68
N LYS A 55 -2.70 -0.71 16.05
CA LYS A 55 -2.26 -0.79 17.44
C LYS A 55 -2.07 0.60 18.05
N TYR A 56 -1.46 1.52 17.31
CA TYR A 56 -1.18 2.90 17.75
C TYR A 56 -2.47 3.71 17.95
N ALA A 57 -3.27 3.86 16.91
CA ALA A 57 -4.47 4.69 16.96
C ALA A 57 -5.67 3.97 17.59
N GLY A 58 -5.69 2.63 17.54
CA GLY A 58 -6.86 1.83 17.88
C GLY A 58 -7.82 1.66 16.69
N ALA A 59 -8.22 0.44 16.42
CA ALA A 59 -9.03 0.10 15.26
C ALA A 59 -10.37 0.89 15.17
N PRO A 60 -11.12 1.14 16.26
CA PRO A 60 -12.33 1.98 16.20
C PRO A 60 -12.03 3.42 15.78
N PHE A 61 -10.95 4.03 16.29
CA PHE A 61 -10.57 5.40 15.90
C PHE A 61 -10.21 5.48 14.42
N LEU A 62 -9.39 4.57 13.90
CA LEU A 62 -9.05 4.53 12.48
C LEU A 62 -10.29 4.34 11.60
N ARG A 63 -11.17 3.42 11.97
CA ARG A 63 -12.43 3.23 11.27
C ARG A 63 -13.22 4.54 11.15
N HIS A 64 -13.43 5.23 12.26
CA HIS A 64 -14.21 6.47 12.26
C HIS A 64 -13.47 7.62 11.58
N LEU A 65 -12.16 7.68 11.65
CA LEU A 65 -11.34 8.64 10.90
C LEU A 65 -11.51 8.45 9.39
N MET A 66 -11.44 7.22 8.90
CA MET A 66 -11.67 6.88 7.49
C MET A 66 -13.10 7.17 7.06
N LEU A 67 -14.10 6.85 7.90
CA LEU A 67 -15.50 7.16 7.60
C LEU A 67 -15.78 8.65 7.59
N ALA A 68 -15.15 9.43 8.49
CA ALA A 68 -15.24 10.88 8.49
C ALA A 68 -14.68 11.49 7.19
N ALA A 69 -13.59 10.93 6.66
CA ALA A 69 -13.03 11.33 5.38
C ALA A 69 -14.03 11.08 4.22
N VAL A 70 -14.66 9.90 4.20
CA VAL A 70 -15.69 9.55 3.21
C VAL A 70 -16.92 10.47 3.31
N GLU A 71 -17.31 10.86 4.52
CA GLU A 71 -18.41 11.79 4.75
C GLU A 71 -18.08 13.22 4.32
N GLN A 72 -16.86 13.67 4.61
CA GLN A 72 -16.39 15.03 4.27
C GLN A 72 -16.14 15.21 2.75
N TYR A 73 -15.70 14.15 2.07
CA TYR A 73 -15.39 14.16 0.64
C TYR A 73 -16.25 13.15 -0.13
N PRO A 74 -17.59 13.33 -0.19
CA PRO A 74 -18.51 12.33 -0.76
C PRO A 74 -18.35 12.11 -2.26
N HIS A 75 -17.63 12.98 -2.95
CA HIS A 75 -17.33 12.92 -4.39
C HIS A 75 -16.03 12.18 -4.70
N ILE A 76 -15.18 11.92 -3.69
CA ILE A 76 -13.93 11.19 -3.87
C ILE A 76 -14.16 9.69 -3.57
N PRO A 77 -13.97 8.78 -4.55
CA PRO A 77 -14.00 7.34 -4.28
C PRO A 77 -12.86 6.92 -3.34
N VAL A 78 -13.21 6.25 -2.24
CA VAL A 78 -12.26 5.84 -1.21
C VAL A 78 -12.32 4.32 -1.02
N VAL A 79 -11.16 3.69 -1.00
CA VAL A 79 -10.96 2.31 -0.54
C VAL A 79 -10.41 2.34 0.87
N MET A 80 -11.08 1.65 1.80
CA MET A 80 -10.54 1.38 3.14
C MET A 80 -9.83 0.03 3.10
N HIS A 81 -8.51 0.03 3.15
CA HIS A 81 -7.67 -1.16 3.04
C HIS A 81 -7.02 -1.54 4.38
N GLN A 82 -7.13 -2.80 4.78
CA GLN A 82 -6.32 -3.36 5.87
C GLN A 82 -5.07 -3.96 5.29
N ASP A 83 -3.94 -3.39 5.65
CA ASP A 83 -2.61 -3.76 5.20
C ASP A 83 -1.99 -4.81 6.15
N HIS A 84 -1.27 -5.78 5.62
CA HIS A 84 -0.63 -6.91 6.30
C HIS A 84 -1.47 -7.56 7.42
N GLY A 85 -2.35 -8.47 7.04
CA GLY A 85 -3.10 -9.30 7.97
C GLY A 85 -2.31 -10.57 8.33
N ALA A 86 -1.94 -10.71 9.61
CA ALA A 86 -1.16 -11.83 10.12
C ALA A 86 -1.94 -13.17 10.17
N SER A 87 -3.25 -13.13 9.99
CA SER A 87 -4.11 -14.32 10.03
C SER A 87 -5.50 -14.04 9.48
N PRO A 88 -6.27 -15.08 9.10
CA PRO A 88 -7.66 -14.92 8.69
C PRO A 88 -8.52 -14.20 9.74
N ALA A 89 -8.28 -14.39 11.03
CA ALA A 89 -9.02 -13.71 12.10
C ALA A 89 -8.80 -12.19 12.10
N VAL A 90 -7.60 -11.72 11.76
CA VAL A 90 -7.29 -10.29 11.61
C VAL A 90 -8.06 -9.70 10.43
N CYS A 91 -8.07 -10.38 9.29
CA CYS A 91 -8.82 -9.95 8.11
C CYS A 91 -10.32 -9.94 8.38
N GLN A 92 -10.88 -10.98 9.01
CA GLN A 92 -12.28 -11.05 9.40
C GLN A 92 -12.69 -9.86 10.28
N ARG A 93 -11.87 -9.54 11.29
CA ARG A 93 -12.14 -8.39 12.16
C ARG A 93 -12.15 -7.06 11.40
N SER A 94 -11.26 -6.91 10.42
CA SER A 94 -11.22 -5.71 9.57
C SER A 94 -12.47 -5.61 8.69
N ILE A 95 -12.95 -6.72 8.12
CA ILE A 95 -14.22 -6.77 7.38
C ILE A 95 -15.38 -6.34 8.28
N GLN A 96 -15.46 -6.83 9.52
CA GLN A 96 -16.48 -6.44 10.50
C GLN A 96 -16.41 -4.95 10.87
N LEU A 97 -15.24 -4.33 10.78
CA LEU A 97 -15.04 -2.89 10.98
C LEU A 97 -15.40 -2.05 9.76
N GLY A 98 -15.80 -2.67 8.64
CA GLY A 98 -16.23 -1.97 7.43
C GLY A 98 -15.10 -1.65 6.43
N PHE A 99 -13.95 -2.31 6.56
CA PHE A 99 -12.92 -2.24 5.53
C PHE A 99 -13.44 -2.88 4.23
N THR A 100 -13.21 -2.22 3.10
CA THR A 100 -13.66 -2.67 1.78
C THR A 100 -12.61 -3.49 1.03
N SER A 101 -11.43 -3.61 1.63
CA SER A 101 -10.33 -4.44 1.16
C SER A 101 -9.49 -4.90 2.34
N VAL A 102 -9.01 -6.13 2.27
CA VAL A 102 -8.10 -6.72 3.26
C VAL A 102 -6.93 -7.41 2.55
N MET A 103 -5.75 -7.35 3.15
CA MET A 103 -4.61 -8.12 2.72
C MET A 103 -4.37 -9.28 3.69
N MET A 104 -4.30 -10.50 3.15
CA MET A 104 -3.77 -11.65 3.87
C MET A 104 -2.30 -11.84 3.51
N ASP A 105 -1.42 -11.53 4.45
CA ASP A 105 0.00 -11.77 4.28
C ASP A 105 0.35 -13.19 4.75
N GLY A 106 0.15 -14.15 3.86
CA GLY A 106 0.50 -15.54 4.10
C GLY A 106 1.95 -15.89 3.70
N SER A 107 2.74 -14.93 3.25
CA SER A 107 4.19 -15.12 2.97
C SER A 107 4.98 -15.38 4.24
N LEU A 108 4.46 -14.90 5.37
CA LEU A 108 4.97 -15.13 6.71
C LEU A 108 3.98 -15.96 7.54
N MET A 109 4.47 -16.66 8.53
CA MET A 109 3.64 -17.29 9.55
C MET A 109 2.92 -16.21 10.40
N ALA A 110 1.97 -16.60 11.23
CA ALA A 110 1.20 -15.69 12.07
C ALA A 110 2.01 -14.83 13.05
N ASP A 111 3.29 -15.16 13.26
CA ASP A 111 4.25 -14.34 14.02
C ASP A 111 4.77 -13.13 13.23
N MET A 112 4.47 -13.05 11.94
CA MET A 112 4.91 -12.02 10.98
C MET A 112 6.43 -11.91 10.83
N LYS A 113 7.15 -12.99 11.08
CA LYS A 113 8.62 -13.05 11.07
C LYS A 113 9.16 -14.29 10.37
N THR A 114 8.56 -15.44 10.62
CA THR A 114 8.99 -16.72 10.05
C THR A 114 8.43 -16.86 8.62
N PRO A 115 9.29 -17.00 7.58
CA PRO A 115 8.82 -17.33 6.24
C PRO A 115 7.93 -18.59 6.23
N SER A 116 6.78 -18.52 5.59
CA SER A 116 5.82 -19.61 5.56
C SER A 116 6.13 -20.61 4.43
N THR A 117 5.32 -21.67 4.35
CA THR A 117 5.29 -22.55 3.17
C THR A 117 4.26 -22.05 2.16
N TYR A 118 4.43 -22.44 0.91
CA TYR A 118 3.48 -22.11 -0.16
C TYR A 118 2.06 -22.62 0.16
N GLU A 119 1.95 -23.86 0.65
CA GLU A 119 0.68 -24.49 1.00
C GLU A 119 -0.04 -23.75 2.12
N TYR A 120 0.69 -23.30 3.15
CA TYR A 120 0.14 -22.45 4.21
C TYR A 120 -0.39 -21.15 3.66
N ASN A 121 0.38 -20.47 2.80
CA ASN A 121 -0.04 -19.21 2.18
C ASN A 121 -1.32 -19.39 1.36
N VAL A 122 -1.39 -20.43 0.53
CA VAL A 122 -2.60 -20.75 -0.25
C VAL A 122 -3.80 -21.00 0.67
N GLU A 123 -3.64 -21.79 1.73
CA GLU A 123 -4.72 -22.15 2.67
C GLU A 123 -5.31 -20.92 3.37
N VAL A 124 -4.45 -20.11 4.00
CA VAL A 124 -4.93 -18.94 4.76
C VAL A 124 -5.48 -17.85 3.85
N THR A 125 -4.88 -17.64 2.68
CA THR A 125 -5.34 -16.64 1.71
C THR A 125 -6.68 -17.04 1.11
N ARG A 126 -6.87 -18.31 0.72
CA ARG A 126 -8.16 -18.82 0.25
C ARG A 126 -9.25 -18.67 1.29
N THR A 127 -8.96 -18.98 2.56
CA THR A 127 -9.90 -18.79 3.67
C THR A 127 -10.37 -17.34 3.77
N VAL A 128 -9.44 -16.37 3.58
CA VAL A 128 -9.79 -14.94 3.58
C VAL A 128 -10.60 -14.56 2.36
N VAL A 129 -10.25 -15.05 1.18
CA VAL A 129 -11.01 -14.80 -0.06
C VAL A 129 -12.44 -15.27 0.06
N ASP A 130 -12.66 -16.51 0.54
CA ASP A 130 -14.01 -17.06 0.68
C ASP A 130 -14.90 -16.18 1.58
N MET A 131 -14.40 -15.71 2.72
CA MET A 131 -15.17 -14.85 3.62
C MET A 131 -15.32 -13.40 3.11
N ALA A 132 -14.31 -12.85 2.47
CA ALA A 132 -14.31 -11.47 2.00
C ALA A 132 -15.21 -11.28 0.78
N HIS A 133 -15.10 -12.15 -0.23
CA HIS A 133 -15.93 -12.11 -1.43
C HIS A 133 -17.43 -12.31 -1.11
N ALA A 134 -17.75 -13.11 -0.10
CA ALA A 134 -19.13 -13.24 0.40
C ALA A 134 -19.70 -11.93 0.99
N CYS A 135 -18.84 -10.94 1.27
CA CYS A 135 -19.21 -9.59 1.74
C CYS A 135 -18.94 -8.50 0.69
N GLY A 136 -18.49 -8.85 -0.52
CA GLY A 136 -18.13 -7.91 -1.58
C GLY A 136 -16.79 -7.17 -1.32
N VAL A 137 -16.03 -7.63 -0.33
CA VAL A 137 -14.73 -7.08 0.08
C VAL A 137 -13.64 -7.71 -0.77
N SER A 138 -12.71 -6.90 -1.27
CA SER A 138 -11.59 -7.37 -2.09
C SER A 138 -10.46 -7.93 -1.22
N VAL A 139 -9.68 -8.85 -1.81
CA VAL A 139 -8.52 -9.45 -1.14
C VAL A 139 -7.25 -9.23 -1.92
N GLU A 140 -6.23 -8.75 -1.21
CA GLU A 140 -4.84 -8.74 -1.64
C GLU A 140 -4.14 -9.94 -0.96
N GLY A 141 -3.39 -10.71 -1.76
CA GLY A 141 -2.46 -11.74 -1.26
C GLY A 141 -1.03 -11.30 -1.44
N GLU A 142 -0.08 -12.02 -0.83
CA GLU A 142 1.35 -11.81 -1.03
C GLU A 142 2.06 -13.10 -1.39
N LEU A 143 2.98 -13.04 -2.34
CA LEU A 143 3.80 -14.16 -2.75
C LEU A 143 5.27 -13.75 -2.91
N GLY A 144 6.17 -14.49 -2.26
CA GLY A 144 7.55 -14.11 -2.02
C GLY A 144 7.69 -13.29 -0.72
N CYS A 145 8.91 -13.12 -0.25
CA CYS A 145 9.20 -12.31 0.93
C CYS A 145 9.78 -10.97 0.51
N LEU A 146 9.20 -9.88 1.03
CA LEU A 146 9.73 -8.56 0.77
C LEU A 146 11.12 -8.39 1.38
N GLY A 147 12.07 -7.98 0.57
CA GLY A 147 13.43 -7.75 1.01
C GLY A 147 14.32 -7.22 -0.11
N SER A 148 15.42 -6.59 0.28
CA SER A 148 16.36 -5.99 -0.64
C SER A 148 17.21 -7.03 -1.37
N LEU A 149 17.25 -6.97 -2.69
CA LEU A 149 18.18 -7.79 -3.49
C LEU A 149 19.65 -7.42 -3.23
N GLU A 150 19.93 -6.21 -2.75
CA GLU A 150 21.27 -5.76 -2.43
C GLU A 150 21.80 -6.42 -1.16
N THR A 151 21.00 -6.44 -0.09
CA THR A 151 21.42 -6.89 1.23
C THR A 151 20.97 -8.31 1.57
N GLY A 152 19.92 -8.79 0.94
CA GLY A 152 19.25 -10.05 1.28
C GLY A 152 18.42 -9.96 2.57
N LEU A 153 18.15 -8.75 3.07
CA LEU A 153 17.41 -8.55 4.32
C LEU A 153 16.03 -7.95 4.04
N ALA A 154 15.04 -8.42 4.77
CA ALA A 154 13.75 -7.75 4.86
C ALA A 154 13.89 -6.50 5.74
N GLY A 155 13.14 -5.44 5.36
CA GLY A 155 12.93 -4.30 6.26
C GLY A 155 11.83 -4.62 7.27
N ASP A 156 11.89 -4.00 8.44
CA ASP A 156 10.82 -4.06 9.44
C ASP A 156 9.84 -2.92 9.19
N GLU A 157 8.56 -3.25 9.08
CA GLU A 157 7.46 -2.29 9.13
C GLU A 157 6.46 -2.75 10.18
N ASP A 158 6.36 -1.97 11.25
CA ASP A 158 5.42 -2.21 12.36
C ASP A 158 5.58 -3.58 13.05
N GLY A 159 6.78 -4.14 13.05
CA GLY A 159 7.08 -5.46 13.62
C GLY A 159 6.81 -6.63 12.65
N SER A 160 6.54 -6.33 11.39
CA SER A 160 6.43 -7.31 10.30
C SER A 160 7.66 -7.27 9.42
N GLY A 161 8.27 -8.41 9.17
CA GLY A 161 9.42 -8.57 8.30
C GLY A 161 10.14 -9.89 8.56
N ALA A 162 10.50 -10.61 7.51
CA ALA A 162 11.17 -11.89 7.62
C ALA A 162 12.49 -11.77 8.39
N GLU A 163 12.69 -12.61 9.39
CA GLU A 163 13.94 -12.67 10.13
C GLU A 163 15.01 -13.46 9.37
N GLY A 164 16.25 -12.95 9.38
CA GLY A 164 17.40 -13.60 8.77
C GLY A 164 17.68 -13.14 7.34
N LYS A 165 18.63 -13.83 6.69
CA LYS A 165 19.00 -13.56 5.30
C LYS A 165 18.16 -14.43 4.36
N LEU A 166 17.42 -13.79 3.48
CA LEU A 166 16.57 -14.44 2.49
C LEU A 166 17.38 -14.87 1.26
N SER A 167 16.97 -15.97 0.64
CA SER A 167 17.52 -16.40 -0.64
C SER A 167 16.96 -15.55 -1.78
N LYS A 168 17.63 -15.57 -2.93
CA LYS A 168 17.18 -14.82 -4.12
C LYS A 168 15.80 -15.31 -4.60
N GLU A 169 15.53 -16.58 -4.46
CA GLU A 169 14.24 -17.21 -4.81
C GLU A 169 13.12 -16.72 -3.89
N GLN A 170 13.41 -16.46 -2.61
CA GLN A 170 12.44 -15.88 -1.68
C GLN A 170 12.19 -14.38 -1.94
N LEU A 171 13.19 -13.66 -2.46
CA LEU A 171 13.13 -12.23 -2.75
C LEU A 171 12.51 -11.87 -4.10
N LEU A 172 12.21 -12.86 -4.94
CA LEU A 172 11.61 -12.68 -6.25
C LEU A 172 10.44 -13.64 -6.44
N THR A 173 9.26 -13.11 -6.65
CA THR A 173 8.07 -13.91 -6.96
C THR A 173 8.25 -14.69 -8.25
N ASP A 174 8.05 -16.00 -8.23
CA ASP A 174 8.10 -16.84 -9.42
C ASP A 174 6.80 -16.72 -10.23
N PRO A 175 6.85 -16.49 -11.56
CA PRO A 175 5.66 -16.28 -12.38
C PRO A 175 4.72 -17.49 -12.48
N GLU A 176 5.25 -18.70 -12.52
CA GLU A 176 4.43 -19.93 -12.55
C GLU A 176 3.75 -20.16 -11.21
N GLN A 177 4.49 -19.91 -10.11
CA GLN A 177 3.94 -19.98 -8.78
C GLN A 177 2.88 -18.90 -8.55
N ALA A 178 3.06 -17.68 -9.09
CA ALA A 178 2.05 -16.63 -9.06
C ALA A 178 0.77 -17.03 -9.80
N ALA A 179 0.90 -17.65 -10.96
CA ALA A 179 -0.25 -18.15 -11.74
C ALA A 179 -1.01 -19.24 -10.97
N ASP A 180 -0.30 -20.20 -10.38
CA ASP A 180 -0.91 -21.26 -9.58
C ASP A 180 -1.57 -20.72 -8.30
N PHE A 181 -0.90 -19.78 -7.59
CA PHE A 181 -1.42 -19.11 -6.41
C PHE A 181 -2.75 -18.40 -6.69
N VAL A 182 -2.79 -17.56 -7.73
CA VAL A 182 -3.99 -16.81 -8.12
C VAL A 182 -5.11 -17.76 -8.57
N LYS A 183 -4.79 -18.82 -9.28
CA LYS A 183 -5.76 -19.86 -9.67
C LYS A 183 -6.40 -20.54 -8.46
N GLN A 184 -5.60 -20.84 -7.43
CA GLN A 184 -6.08 -21.53 -6.23
C GLN A 184 -6.82 -20.61 -5.27
N THR A 185 -6.37 -19.36 -5.13
CA THR A 185 -6.89 -18.43 -4.11
C THR A 185 -7.94 -17.47 -4.66
N LYS A 186 -7.88 -17.10 -5.94
CA LYS A 186 -8.72 -16.10 -6.60
C LYS A 186 -8.62 -14.70 -5.97
N VAL A 187 -7.44 -14.30 -5.50
CA VAL A 187 -7.19 -12.93 -5.00
C VAL A 187 -7.43 -11.89 -6.09
N ASP A 188 -7.89 -10.71 -5.70
CA ASP A 188 -8.13 -9.56 -6.59
C ASP A 188 -6.85 -8.83 -6.96
N ALA A 189 -5.89 -8.82 -6.03
CA ALA A 189 -4.58 -8.22 -6.19
C ALA A 189 -3.50 -9.10 -5.57
N LEU A 190 -2.30 -9.04 -6.13
CA LEU A 190 -1.14 -9.81 -5.67
C LEU A 190 0.04 -8.88 -5.40
N ALA A 191 0.45 -8.79 -4.14
CA ALA A 191 1.73 -8.20 -3.76
C ALA A 191 2.85 -9.14 -4.18
N ILE A 192 3.80 -8.60 -4.93
CA ILE A 192 4.90 -9.35 -5.51
C ILE A 192 6.25 -8.88 -4.94
N ALA A 193 7.11 -9.83 -4.63
CA ALA A 193 8.50 -9.57 -4.25
C ALA A 193 9.33 -9.31 -5.52
N ILE A 194 9.87 -8.10 -5.63
CA ILE A 194 10.61 -7.60 -6.80
C ILE A 194 11.90 -6.86 -6.42
N GLY A 195 12.41 -7.12 -5.22
CA GLY A 195 13.65 -6.54 -4.71
C GLY A 195 13.47 -5.31 -3.84
N THR A 196 12.24 -4.97 -3.45
CA THR A 196 11.93 -3.85 -2.54
C THR A 196 11.78 -4.34 -1.10
N SER A 197 12.15 -3.50 -0.13
CA SER A 197 12.02 -3.77 1.30
C SER A 197 11.23 -2.69 2.01
N HIS A 198 10.62 -3.04 3.14
CA HIS A 198 9.95 -2.09 4.01
C HIS A 198 10.92 -1.14 4.74
N GLY A 199 10.38 -0.10 5.37
CA GLY A 199 11.14 0.85 6.18
C GLY A 199 11.88 1.92 5.38
N ALA A 200 12.64 2.76 6.09
CA ALA A 200 13.37 3.88 5.51
C ALA A 200 14.73 3.48 4.93
N TYR A 201 15.35 2.43 5.46
CA TYR A 201 16.69 1.98 5.09
C TYR A 201 16.61 0.88 4.03
N LYS A 202 16.44 1.27 2.75
CA LYS A 202 16.22 0.35 1.63
C LYS A 202 17.48 0.04 0.84
N PHE A 203 18.21 1.09 0.44
CA PHE A 203 19.42 0.97 -0.37
C PHE A 203 20.55 1.80 0.25
N THR A 204 21.79 1.28 0.15
CA THR A 204 22.98 1.88 0.74
C THR A 204 23.69 2.86 -0.19
N ARG A 205 23.26 2.92 -1.45
CA ARG A 205 23.79 3.81 -2.51
C ARG A 205 22.65 4.32 -3.38
N PRO A 206 22.84 5.45 -4.08
CA PRO A 206 21.87 5.94 -5.06
C PRO A 206 21.52 4.84 -6.06
N PRO A 207 20.23 4.57 -6.28
CA PRO A 207 19.81 3.60 -7.27
C PRO A 207 20.24 4.01 -8.69
N THR A 208 20.75 3.06 -9.47
CA THR A 208 21.30 3.28 -10.81
C THR A 208 20.42 2.72 -11.94
N GLY A 209 19.12 2.51 -11.69
CA GLY A 209 18.16 2.14 -12.73
C GLY A 209 17.93 0.62 -12.92
N ASP A 210 18.45 -0.23 -12.03
CA ASP A 210 18.28 -1.70 -12.08
C ASP A 210 17.82 -2.28 -10.74
N ILE A 211 17.03 -1.50 -9.98
CA ILE A 211 16.63 -1.89 -8.63
C ILE A 211 15.44 -2.82 -8.66
N LEU A 212 14.42 -2.46 -9.44
CA LEU A 212 13.23 -3.28 -9.59
C LEU A 212 13.46 -4.36 -10.63
N ALA A 213 13.00 -5.57 -10.32
CA ALA A 213 12.97 -6.66 -11.28
C ALA A 213 11.83 -6.45 -12.31
N ILE A 214 11.93 -5.41 -13.16
CA ILE A 214 10.88 -5.03 -14.12
C ILE A 214 10.52 -6.18 -15.06
N GLU A 215 11.48 -6.94 -15.53
CA GLU A 215 11.18 -8.11 -16.38
C GLU A 215 10.33 -9.14 -15.63
N ARG A 216 10.55 -9.32 -14.34
CA ARG A 216 9.73 -10.19 -13.49
C ARG A 216 8.28 -9.70 -13.38
N ILE A 217 8.07 -8.38 -13.27
CA ILE A 217 6.73 -7.78 -13.32
C ILE A 217 6.02 -8.13 -14.63
N LYS A 218 6.71 -7.99 -15.75
CA LYS A 218 6.16 -8.33 -17.08
C LYS A 218 5.81 -9.83 -17.22
N GLU A 219 6.70 -10.70 -16.76
CA GLU A 219 6.49 -12.14 -16.77
C GLU A 219 5.27 -12.55 -15.95
N ILE A 220 5.15 -12.02 -14.72
CA ILE A 220 4.01 -12.28 -13.84
C ILE A 220 2.71 -11.75 -14.47
N HIS A 221 2.70 -10.49 -14.91
CA HIS A 221 1.51 -9.89 -15.51
C HIS A 221 1.04 -10.63 -16.76
N ALA A 222 1.97 -11.15 -17.57
CA ALA A 222 1.61 -11.97 -18.74
C ALA A 222 0.88 -13.27 -18.36
N ARG A 223 1.17 -13.85 -17.18
CA ARG A 223 0.50 -15.05 -16.66
C ARG A 223 -0.86 -14.78 -16.02
N ILE A 224 -0.99 -13.65 -15.34
CA ILE A 224 -2.19 -13.28 -14.56
C ILE A 224 -2.70 -11.89 -14.96
N PRO A 225 -3.13 -11.67 -16.21
CA PRO A 225 -3.40 -10.33 -16.76
C PRO A 225 -4.56 -9.60 -16.08
N ASP A 226 -5.49 -10.31 -15.43
CA ASP A 226 -6.66 -9.74 -14.76
C ASP A 226 -6.49 -9.64 -13.22
N THR A 227 -5.35 -10.09 -12.67
CA THR A 227 -5.00 -9.89 -11.28
C THR A 227 -4.06 -8.70 -11.17
N HIS A 228 -4.44 -7.73 -10.35
CA HIS A 228 -3.70 -6.47 -10.24
C HIS A 228 -2.43 -6.65 -9.40
N LEU A 229 -1.29 -6.22 -9.91
CA LEU A 229 -0.02 -6.32 -9.18
C LEU A 229 0.13 -5.16 -8.19
N VAL A 230 0.69 -5.48 -7.04
CA VAL A 230 0.94 -4.52 -5.95
C VAL A 230 2.44 -4.46 -5.65
N MET A 231 2.95 -3.24 -5.48
CA MET A 231 4.32 -2.97 -5.03
C MET A 231 4.31 -2.52 -3.58
N HIS A 232 4.92 -3.32 -2.71
CA HIS A 232 5.25 -2.94 -1.34
C HIS A 232 6.67 -2.36 -1.25
N GLY A 233 7.00 -1.74 -0.13
CA GLY A 233 8.33 -1.17 0.09
C GLY A 233 8.75 -0.08 -0.90
N SER A 234 7.80 0.62 -1.51
CA SER A 234 8.00 1.48 -2.68
C SER A 234 8.15 2.97 -2.37
N SER A 235 8.26 3.36 -1.11
CA SER A 235 8.59 4.74 -0.74
C SER A 235 9.91 5.18 -1.35
N SER A 236 9.97 6.42 -1.84
CA SER A 236 11.15 6.95 -2.56
C SER A 236 12.20 7.56 -1.66
N VAL A 237 11.93 7.68 -0.35
CA VAL A 237 12.84 8.28 0.65
C VAL A 237 13.35 9.64 0.18
N PRO A 238 12.49 10.68 0.16
CA PRO A 238 12.83 11.97 -0.41
C PRO A 238 14.05 12.60 0.26
N GLN A 239 15.14 12.82 -0.50
CA GLN A 239 16.43 13.25 0.02
C GLN A 239 16.39 14.64 0.66
N ASP A 240 15.50 15.52 0.17
CA ASP A 240 15.30 16.83 0.78
C ASP A 240 14.76 16.73 2.20
N TRP A 241 13.80 15.79 2.44
CA TRP A 241 13.30 15.55 3.78
C TRP A 241 14.32 14.89 4.69
N LEU A 242 15.14 13.97 4.16
CA LEU A 242 16.28 13.39 4.91
C LEU A 242 17.23 14.49 5.39
N LYS A 243 17.61 15.41 4.49
CA LYS A 243 18.45 16.56 4.81
C LYS A 243 17.82 17.48 5.85
N ILE A 244 16.54 17.84 5.70
CA ILE A 244 15.80 18.67 6.66
C ILE A 244 15.75 18.01 8.04
N ILE A 245 15.43 16.71 8.11
CA ILE A 245 15.39 15.99 9.39
C ILE A 245 16.74 16.11 10.11
N ASN A 246 17.86 15.89 9.41
CA ASN A 246 19.19 15.93 10.00
C ASN A 246 19.64 17.36 10.34
N GLU A 247 19.33 18.35 9.50
CA GLU A 247 19.61 19.77 9.75
C GLU A 247 18.95 20.27 11.03
N TYR A 248 17.73 19.78 11.33
CA TYR A 248 16.95 20.19 12.49
C TYR A 248 17.00 19.17 13.65
N GLY A 249 18.15 18.55 13.86
CA GLY A 249 18.47 17.73 15.04
C GLY A 249 18.03 16.26 14.94
N GLY A 250 17.80 15.76 13.75
CA GLY A 250 17.71 14.32 13.49
C GLY A 250 19.08 13.68 13.31
N ASP A 251 19.12 12.36 13.27
CA ASP A 251 20.30 11.55 13.02
C ASP A 251 19.92 10.32 12.17
N MET A 252 19.35 10.57 10.98
CA MET A 252 19.05 9.50 10.04
C MET A 252 20.30 9.24 9.19
N GLY A 253 20.70 7.97 9.10
CA GLY A 253 21.77 7.53 8.21
C GLY A 253 21.45 7.76 6.74
N GLU A 254 22.50 7.72 5.92
CA GLU A 254 22.36 7.77 4.47
C GLU A 254 21.54 6.57 3.98
N THR A 255 20.49 6.84 3.21
CA THR A 255 19.62 5.81 2.66
C THR A 255 18.87 6.34 1.45
N TYR A 256 18.47 5.45 0.56
CA TYR A 256 17.78 5.74 -0.68
C TYR A 256 16.57 4.83 -0.83
N GLY A 257 15.52 5.34 -1.47
CA GLY A 257 14.31 4.60 -1.77
C GLY A 257 14.18 4.24 -3.25
N VAL A 258 13.01 3.78 -3.64
CA VAL A 258 12.70 3.42 -5.03
C VAL A 258 12.47 4.69 -5.85
N PRO A 259 13.18 4.89 -6.97
CA PRO A 259 12.93 6.02 -7.86
C PRO A 259 11.50 6.03 -8.40
N VAL A 260 10.90 7.22 -8.47
CA VAL A 260 9.53 7.38 -9.00
C VAL A 260 9.41 6.87 -10.43
N GLU A 261 10.45 7.07 -11.23
CA GLU A 261 10.51 6.63 -12.63
C GLU A 261 10.46 5.12 -12.77
N GLU A 262 11.07 4.37 -11.85
CA GLU A 262 10.98 2.89 -11.84
C GLU A 262 9.58 2.42 -11.42
N ILE A 263 8.93 3.12 -10.49
CA ILE A 263 7.54 2.84 -10.14
C ILE A 263 6.62 3.09 -11.34
N GLN A 264 6.81 4.20 -12.05
CA GLN A 264 6.07 4.49 -13.29
C GLN A 264 6.29 3.41 -14.36
N GLU A 265 7.49 2.86 -14.46
CA GLU A 265 7.75 1.73 -15.36
C GLU A 265 6.99 0.48 -14.92
N GLY A 266 6.96 0.15 -13.63
CA GLY A 266 6.14 -0.93 -13.09
C GLY A 266 4.64 -0.75 -13.40
N ILE A 267 4.12 0.49 -13.29
CA ILE A 267 2.73 0.81 -13.61
C ILE A 267 2.41 0.52 -15.10
N LYS A 268 3.31 0.79 -16.03
CA LYS A 268 3.14 0.45 -17.44
C LYS A 268 3.00 -1.06 -17.67
N HIS A 269 3.49 -1.87 -16.74
CA HIS A 269 3.55 -3.33 -16.84
C HIS A 269 2.65 -4.08 -15.86
N GLY A 270 1.56 -3.47 -15.39
CA GLY A 270 0.52 -4.18 -14.64
C GLY A 270 0.46 -3.88 -13.14
N VAL A 271 1.40 -3.11 -12.59
CA VAL A 271 1.28 -2.59 -11.23
C VAL A 271 0.13 -1.59 -11.15
N ARG A 272 -0.79 -1.78 -10.20
CA ARG A 272 -1.96 -0.90 -10.03
C ARG A 272 -2.07 -0.30 -8.64
N LYS A 273 -1.44 -0.89 -7.62
CA LYS A 273 -1.35 -0.35 -6.26
C LYS A 273 0.11 -0.21 -5.86
N VAL A 274 0.47 0.92 -5.24
CA VAL A 274 1.83 1.22 -4.79
C VAL A 274 1.79 1.74 -3.37
N ASN A 275 2.37 0.99 -2.43
CA ASN A 275 2.36 1.34 -1.01
C ASN A 275 3.35 2.47 -0.70
N ILE A 276 2.85 3.54 -0.07
CA ILE A 276 3.62 4.72 0.34
C ILE A 276 3.38 4.99 1.83
N ASP A 277 4.41 4.84 2.64
CA ASP A 277 4.40 5.14 4.08
C ASP A 277 5.57 6.03 4.50
N THR A 278 6.80 5.57 4.32
CA THR A 278 8.02 6.26 4.77
C THR A 278 8.09 7.70 4.29
N ASP A 279 7.66 7.99 3.06
CA ASP A 279 7.70 9.35 2.48
C ASP A 279 6.86 10.32 3.31
N LEU A 280 5.67 9.90 3.77
CA LEU A 280 4.80 10.72 4.63
C LEU A 280 5.37 10.87 6.04
N ARG A 281 5.93 9.81 6.60
CA ARG A 281 6.59 9.85 7.92
C ARG A 281 7.75 10.84 7.92
N MET A 282 8.57 10.83 6.87
CA MET A 282 9.71 11.76 6.72
C MET A 282 9.26 13.21 6.55
N ALA A 283 8.28 13.46 5.69
CA ALA A 283 7.74 14.79 5.48
C ALA A 283 7.14 15.37 6.78
N SER A 284 6.36 14.58 7.49
CA SER A 284 5.80 14.93 8.79
C SER A 284 6.89 15.28 9.82
N THR A 285 7.85 14.36 10.00
CA THR A 285 8.92 14.53 10.98
C THR A 285 9.80 15.75 10.66
N GLY A 286 10.19 15.92 9.40
CA GLY A 286 10.99 17.04 8.96
C GLY A 286 10.30 18.37 9.14
N ALA A 287 9.03 18.46 8.76
CA ALA A 287 8.24 19.68 8.90
C ALA A 287 8.05 20.09 10.38
N VAL A 288 7.76 19.12 11.25
CA VAL A 288 7.63 19.38 12.69
C VAL A 288 8.95 19.84 13.30
N ARG A 289 10.06 19.15 13.02
CA ARG A 289 11.40 19.53 13.53
C ARG A 289 11.79 20.92 13.09
N LYS A 290 11.65 21.23 11.81
CA LYS A 290 11.94 22.54 11.24
C LYS A 290 11.10 23.62 11.89
N PHE A 291 9.77 23.43 11.95
CA PHE A 291 8.86 24.40 12.53
C PHE A 291 9.21 24.73 13.99
N LEU A 292 9.45 23.73 14.83
CA LEU A 292 9.78 23.92 16.23
C LEU A 292 11.12 24.62 16.44
N ALA A 293 12.11 24.34 15.60
CA ALA A 293 13.40 25.02 15.64
C ALA A 293 13.30 26.49 15.23
N GLU A 294 12.52 26.82 14.21
CA GLU A 294 12.31 28.20 13.74
C GLU A 294 11.36 29.00 14.63
N HIS A 295 10.50 28.32 15.40
CA HIS A 295 9.49 28.96 16.28
C HIS A 295 9.61 28.47 17.74
N PRO A 296 10.74 28.73 18.45
CA PRO A 296 11.01 28.11 19.75
C PRO A 296 10.07 28.56 20.88
N LYS A 297 9.25 29.60 20.66
CA LYS A 297 8.24 30.07 21.60
C LYS A 297 6.85 29.49 21.36
N GLU A 298 6.68 28.77 20.27
CA GLU A 298 5.37 28.20 19.94
C GLU A 298 5.07 26.98 20.82
N PHE A 299 3.88 26.93 21.37
CA PHE A 299 3.42 25.84 22.23
C PHE A 299 2.08 25.24 21.80
N ASP A 300 1.39 25.83 20.80
CA ASP A 300 0.13 25.30 20.27
C ASP A 300 0.43 24.17 19.25
N PRO A 301 0.09 22.90 19.58
CA PRO A 301 0.39 21.78 18.70
C PRO A 301 -0.26 21.90 17.31
N ARG A 302 -1.39 22.58 17.18
CA ARG A 302 -2.07 22.79 15.91
C ARG A 302 -1.18 23.48 14.88
N LYS A 303 -0.21 24.30 15.29
CA LYS A 303 0.68 25.05 14.42
C LYS A 303 1.67 24.14 13.68
N TRP A 304 2.41 23.31 14.42
CA TRP A 304 3.37 22.39 13.79
C TRP A 304 2.69 21.18 13.14
N LEU A 305 1.51 20.77 13.63
CA LEU A 305 0.72 19.74 12.98
C LEU A 305 0.13 20.21 11.65
N THR A 306 -0.25 21.49 11.54
CA THR A 306 -0.63 22.11 10.25
C THR A 306 0.56 22.09 9.27
N ALA A 307 1.77 22.43 9.73
CA ALA A 307 2.96 22.36 8.88
C ALA A 307 3.25 20.92 8.43
N SER A 308 3.06 19.96 9.32
CA SER A 308 3.15 18.52 9.00
C SER A 308 2.14 18.10 7.94
N THR A 309 0.86 18.46 8.12
CA THR A 309 -0.21 18.16 7.15
C THR A 309 0.11 18.71 5.77
N GLN A 310 0.56 19.97 5.69
CA GLN A 310 0.90 20.59 4.41
C GLN A 310 2.07 19.87 3.71
N ALA A 311 3.12 19.51 4.46
CA ALA A 311 4.27 18.79 3.90
C ALA A 311 3.87 17.41 3.34
N MET A 312 3.05 16.67 4.07
CA MET A 312 2.53 15.38 3.61
C MET A 312 1.60 15.51 2.41
N LYS A 313 0.77 16.58 2.38
CA LYS A 313 -0.13 16.87 1.25
C LYS A 313 0.64 17.04 -0.04
N GLU A 314 1.75 17.77 -0.05
CA GLU A 314 2.59 17.94 -1.24
C GLU A 314 3.16 16.60 -1.74
N ILE A 315 3.55 15.71 -0.84
CA ILE A 315 3.97 14.34 -1.21
C ILE A 315 2.82 13.58 -1.86
N CYS A 316 1.63 13.61 -1.26
CA CYS A 316 0.46 12.93 -1.80
C CYS A 316 0.11 13.43 -3.21
N LYS A 317 0.08 14.76 -3.40
CA LYS A 317 -0.17 15.37 -4.73
C LYS A 317 0.84 14.88 -5.76
N ALA A 318 2.13 14.97 -5.43
CA ALA A 318 3.19 14.53 -6.33
C ALA A 318 3.07 13.04 -6.71
N ARG A 319 2.60 12.18 -5.82
CA ARG A 319 2.36 10.75 -6.11
C ARG A 319 1.10 10.53 -6.94
N TYR A 320 -0.01 11.23 -6.67
CA TYR A 320 -1.21 11.18 -7.49
C TYR A 320 -0.92 11.59 -8.94
N GLU A 321 -0.16 12.65 -9.13
CA GLU A 321 0.25 13.13 -10.46
C GLU A 321 1.22 12.15 -11.15
N ALA A 322 2.28 11.75 -10.45
CA ALA A 322 3.31 10.89 -11.02
C ALA A 322 2.80 9.49 -11.44
N PHE A 323 1.82 8.94 -10.72
CA PHE A 323 1.26 7.62 -11.02
C PHE A 323 0.08 7.67 -11.98
N GLY A 324 -0.33 8.89 -12.40
CA GLY A 324 -1.44 9.10 -13.32
C GLY A 324 -2.82 8.94 -12.68
N THR A 325 -2.89 8.91 -11.33
CA THR A 325 -4.14 8.80 -10.56
C THR A 325 -4.98 10.08 -10.67
N ALA A 326 -4.33 11.23 -10.79
CA ALA A 326 -4.97 12.55 -10.89
C ALA A 326 -5.95 12.63 -12.07
N GLY A 327 -7.09 13.28 -11.86
CA GLY A 327 -8.15 13.47 -12.87
C GLY A 327 -9.03 12.22 -13.09
N ASN A 328 -9.04 11.25 -12.16
CA ASN A 328 -9.80 10.02 -12.32
C ASN A 328 -10.91 9.79 -11.29
N ALA A 329 -10.96 10.53 -10.16
CA ALA A 329 -12.01 10.32 -9.16
C ALA A 329 -13.42 10.56 -9.75
N SER A 330 -13.61 11.66 -10.47
CA SER A 330 -14.88 12.04 -11.08
C SER A 330 -15.37 11.08 -12.19
N LYS A 331 -14.49 10.20 -12.70
CA LYS A 331 -14.82 9.20 -13.73
C LYS A 331 -15.33 7.89 -13.14
N ILE A 332 -15.09 7.63 -11.85
CA ILE A 332 -15.47 6.38 -11.18
C ILE A 332 -16.92 6.49 -10.69
N LYS A 333 -17.76 5.58 -11.13
CA LYS A 333 -19.12 5.42 -10.61
C LYS A 333 -19.11 4.35 -9.53
N PRO A 334 -19.30 4.70 -8.24
CA PRO A 334 -19.25 3.73 -7.14
C PRO A 334 -20.22 2.58 -7.33
N VAL A 335 -19.72 1.36 -7.15
CA VAL A 335 -20.48 0.12 -7.09
C VAL A 335 -20.56 -0.32 -5.63
N SER A 336 -21.75 -0.70 -5.16
CA SER A 336 -21.92 -1.14 -3.77
C SER A 336 -21.27 -2.50 -3.53
N LEU A 337 -20.92 -2.79 -2.27
CA LEU A 337 -20.37 -4.10 -1.91
C LEU A 337 -21.37 -5.24 -2.19
N GLU A 338 -22.67 -5.00 -2.03
CA GLU A 338 -23.70 -6.00 -2.36
C GLU A 338 -23.71 -6.34 -3.87
N ALA A 339 -23.47 -5.35 -4.72
CA ALA A 339 -23.34 -5.59 -6.15
C ALA A 339 -22.02 -6.33 -6.49
N MET A 340 -20.95 -6.08 -5.72
CA MET A 340 -19.71 -6.84 -5.85
C MET A 340 -19.89 -8.31 -5.44
N VAL A 341 -20.66 -8.61 -4.37
CA VAL A 341 -21.01 -10.01 -4.01
C VAL A 341 -21.59 -10.74 -5.21
N VAL A 342 -22.57 -10.14 -5.88
CA VAL A 342 -23.23 -10.75 -7.05
C VAL A 342 -22.25 -11.03 -8.19
N ARG A 343 -21.28 -10.15 -8.41
CA ARG A 343 -20.23 -10.33 -9.44
C ARG A 343 -19.30 -11.48 -9.09
N TYR A 344 -18.88 -11.59 -7.81
CA TYR A 344 -18.08 -12.72 -7.33
C TYR A 344 -18.82 -14.05 -7.45
N GLU A 345 -20.08 -14.11 -7.00
CA GLU A 345 -20.92 -15.33 -7.10
C GLU A 345 -21.13 -15.82 -8.53
N LYS A 346 -21.19 -14.91 -9.49
CA LYS A 346 -21.32 -15.24 -10.92
C LYS A 346 -19.99 -15.61 -11.59
N GLY A 347 -18.87 -15.49 -10.90
CA GLY A 347 -17.54 -15.69 -11.48
C GLY A 347 -17.13 -14.60 -12.48
N GLU A 348 -17.80 -13.45 -12.50
CA GLU A 348 -17.45 -12.33 -13.40
C GLU A 348 -16.07 -11.74 -13.11
N LEU A 349 -15.57 -11.95 -11.89
CA LEU A 349 -14.28 -11.46 -11.41
C LEU A 349 -13.23 -12.56 -11.24
N ASP A 350 -13.54 -13.78 -11.70
CA ASP A 350 -12.57 -14.88 -11.65
C ASP A 350 -11.36 -14.56 -12.53
N PRO A 351 -10.14 -14.78 -12.04
CA PRO A 351 -8.92 -14.44 -12.77
C PRO A 351 -8.72 -15.34 -13.99
N ARG A 352 -8.22 -14.76 -15.08
CA ARG A 352 -7.68 -15.53 -16.21
C ARG A 352 -6.23 -15.90 -15.94
N ILE A 353 -5.88 -17.13 -16.27
CA ILE A 353 -4.51 -17.65 -16.18
C ILE A 353 -4.09 -18.04 -17.59
N ASN A 354 -2.95 -17.50 -18.03
CA ASN A 354 -2.36 -17.76 -19.36
C ASN A 354 -1.25 -18.81 -19.29
#